data_94b85bc629b3c421b1ba08fcfbe24013
#
_entry.id   94b85bc629b3c421b1ba08fcfbe24013
#
_cell.length_a   1.000
_cell.length_b   1.000
_cell.length_c   1.000
_cell.angle_alpha   90.00
_cell.angle_beta   90.00
_cell.angle_gamma   90.00
#
_symmetry.space_group_name_H-M   'P 1'
#
loop_
_entity.id
_entity.type
_entity.pdbx_description
1 polymer ?
#
loop_
_entity_poly.entity_id
_entity_poly.type
_entity_poly.pdbx_seq_one_letter_code
_entity_poly.pdbx_strand_id
1 'polypeptide(L)'
;MFKGWYCDKKCTKKVTAIKKGSTGKVTLYAKWAKEKYTITYKLNGGKNNKKNPKTYTITSKMIKLAAPTRKGYVFKGWYRDKKCTRKVTSIKKGSTGKITLYAKWKKK
;
A
#
# COMPACT_ATOMS: atom_id res chain seq x y z
N MET A 1 -6.13 3.96 -10.40
CA MET A 1 -6.98 3.18 -11.33
C MET A 1 -8.28 3.90 -11.62
N PHE A 2 -8.58 4.09 -12.88
CA PHE A 2 -9.80 4.76 -13.31
C PHE A 2 -11.03 3.86 -13.08
N LYS A 3 -12.06 4.36 -12.42
CA LYS A 3 -13.27 3.59 -12.10
C LYS A 3 -14.47 3.89 -13.00
N GLY A 4 -14.35 4.85 -13.88
CA GLY A 4 -15.41 5.17 -14.84
C GLY A 4 -15.87 6.63 -14.80
N TRP A 5 -16.77 6.95 -15.72
CA TRP A 5 -17.40 8.25 -15.78
C TRP A 5 -18.75 8.20 -15.06
N TYR A 6 -19.09 9.28 -14.38
CA TYR A 6 -20.34 9.39 -13.62
C TYR A 6 -21.04 10.70 -13.95
N CYS A 7 -22.35 10.70 -13.92
CA CYS A 7 -23.13 11.91 -14.19
C CYS A 7 -23.44 12.73 -12.94
N ASP A 8 -23.06 12.26 -11.77
CA ASP A 8 -23.25 12.97 -10.51
C ASP A 8 -21.94 13.14 -9.76
N LYS A 9 -21.85 14.21 -8.98
CA LYS A 9 -20.65 14.52 -8.21
C LYS A 9 -20.27 13.42 -7.20
N LYS A 10 -21.26 12.72 -6.66
CA LYS A 10 -21.04 11.63 -5.70
C LYS A 10 -20.57 10.34 -6.37
N CYS A 11 -20.55 10.31 -7.70
CA CYS A 11 -20.13 9.13 -8.47
C CYS A 11 -20.99 7.90 -8.17
N THR A 12 -22.30 8.09 -8.11
CA THR A 12 -23.25 6.99 -7.88
C THR A 12 -23.94 6.52 -9.15
N LYS A 13 -24.03 7.36 -10.17
CA LYS A 13 -24.71 7.05 -11.43
C LYS A 13 -23.70 6.88 -12.56
N LYS A 14 -23.24 5.67 -12.76
CA LYS A 14 -22.23 5.36 -13.77
C LYS A 14 -22.77 5.56 -15.18
N VAL A 15 -21.98 6.20 -16.05
CA VAL A 15 -22.32 6.49 -17.44
C VAL A 15 -21.27 5.86 -18.36
N THR A 16 -21.71 5.05 -19.31
CA THR A 16 -20.80 4.44 -20.29
C THR A 16 -20.95 5.03 -21.68
N ALA A 17 -22.09 5.66 -21.96
CA ALA A 17 -22.37 6.29 -23.25
C ALA A 17 -23.47 7.35 -23.11
N ILE A 18 -23.48 8.31 -24.03
CA ILE A 18 -24.55 9.31 -24.13
C ILE A 18 -25.46 8.86 -25.26
N LYS A 19 -26.75 8.64 -24.95
CA LYS A 19 -27.72 8.15 -25.93
C LYS A 19 -28.03 9.20 -27.00
N LYS A 20 -28.27 8.72 -28.22
CA LYS A 20 -28.73 9.56 -29.32
C LYS A 20 -30.06 10.25 -28.92
N GLY A 21 -30.19 11.53 -29.26
CA GLY A 21 -31.38 12.29 -28.91
C GLY A 21 -31.33 12.93 -27.53
N SER A 22 -30.25 12.73 -26.78
CA SER A 22 -30.09 13.42 -25.50
C SER A 22 -29.99 14.93 -25.72
N THR A 23 -30.63 15.69 -24.85
CA THR A 23 -30.61 17.15 -24.90
C THR A 23 -30.12 17.72 -23.58
N GLY A 24 -29.65 18.97 -23.63
CA GLY A 24 -29.21 19.66 -22.45
C GLY A 24 -27.71 19.47 -22.19
N LYS A 25 -27.26 20.09 -21.13
CA LYS A 25 -25.87 20.10 -20.73
C LYS A 25 -25.52 18.81 -19.98
N VAL A 26 -24.46 18.14 -20.39
CA VAL A 26 -23.98 16.90 -19.73
C VAL A 26 -22.69 17.20 -19.04
N THR A 27 -22.61 16.87 -17.75
CA THR A 27 -21.39 16.97 -16.97
C THR A 27 -20.99 15.57 -16.52
N LEU A 28 -19.75 15.19 -16.79
CA LEU A 28 -19.24 13.88 -16.43
C LEU A 28 -18.14 14.01 -15.38
N TYR A 29 -18.19 13.16 -14.39
CA TYR A 29 -17.21 13.13 -13.31
C TYR A 29 -16.38 11.86 -13.41
N ALA A 30 -15.07 11.99 -13.44
CA ALA A 30 -14.16 10.85 -13.44
C ALA A 30 -13.99 10.34 -12.01
N LYS A 31 -14.18 9.05 -11.80
CA LYS A 31 -13.93 8.41 -10.50
C LYS A 31 -12.60 7.68 -10.55
N TRP A 32 -11.78 7.93 -9.56
CA TRP A 32 -10.48 7.30 -9.43
C TRP A 32 -10.39 6.54 -8.11
N ALA A 33 -9.77 5.38 -8.13
CA ALA A 33 -9.43 4.66 -6.91
C ALA A 33 -7.93 4.63 -6.76
N LYS A 34 -7.46 4.78 -5.52
CA LYS A 34 -6.04 4.68 -5.22
C LYS A 34 -5.62 3.23 -5.32
N GLU A 35 -4.47 2.98 -5.95
CA GLU A 35 -3.91 1.64 -6.05
C GLU A 35 -3.30 1.25 -4.71
N LYS A 36 -3.63 0.04 -4.24
CA LYS A 36 -3.05 -0.50 -3.01
C LYS A 36 -1.82 -1.34 -3.36
N TYR A 37 -0.71 -1.05 -2.69
CA TYR A 37 0.52 -1.80 -2.84
C TYR A 37 0.70 -2.74 -1.66
N THR A 38 1.11 -3.98 -1.92
CA THR A 38 1.28 -5.00 -0.90
C THR A 38 2.64 -4.90 -0.24
N ILE A 39 2.68 -5.02 1.08
CA ILE A 39 3.92 -5.13 1.87
C ILE A 39 4.05 -6.58 2.34
N THR A 40 5.11 -7.25 1.92
CA THR A 40 5.38 -8.63 2.34
C THR A 40 6.49 -8.63 3.38
N TYR A 41 6.25 -9.30 4.50
CA TYR A 41 7.23 -9.41 5.59
C TYR A 41 7.80 -10.82 5.63
N LYS A 42 9.10 -10.96 5.36
CA LYS A 42 9.82 -12.23 5.49
C LYS A 42 10.43 -12.28 6.89
N LEU A 43 9.76 -12.96 7.79
CA LEU A 43 10.06 -12.90 9.22
C LEU A 43 11.19 -13.85 9.67
N ASN A 44 11.58 -14.78 8.82
CA ASN A 44 12.68 -15.71 9.11
C ASN A 44 12.56 -16.39 10.48
N GLY A 45 11.33 -16.88 10.76
CA GLY A 45 11.04 -17.56 12.03
C GLY A 45 10.46 -16.67 13.11
N GLY A 46 10.37 -15.38 12.87
CA GLY A 46 9.80 -14.43 13.83
C GLY A 46 8.30 -14.24 13.70
N LYS A 47 7.73 -13.45 14.62
CA LYS A 47 6.32 -13.08 14.61
C LYS A 47 6.22 -11.58 14.37
N ASN A 48 5.42 -11.17 13.38
CA ASN A 48 5.28 -9.78 13.01
C ASN A 48 4.56 -8.95 14.10
N ASN A 49 4.89 -7.67 14.14
CA ASN A 49 4.20 -6.72 15.00
C ASN A 49 2.84 -6.38 14.35
N LYS A 50 1.79 -6.35 15.15
CA LYS A 50 0.43 -6.04 14.69
C LYS A 50 0.32 -4.61 14.12
N LYS A 51 1.22 -3.72 14.51
CA LYS A 51 1.25 -2.34 14.02
C LYS A 51 1.76 -2.22 12.59
N ASN A 52 2.42 -3.25 12.06
CA ASN A 52 2.94 -3.21 10.70
C ASN A 52 1.80 -3.46 9.69
N PRO A 53 1.51 -2.51 8.79
CA PRO A 53 0.42 -2.68 7.83
C PRO A 53 0.79 -3.68 6.73
N LYS A 54 -0.22 -4.29 6.14
CA LYS A 54 -0.04 -5.24 5.02
C LYS A 54 -0.08 -4.55 3.67
N THR A 55 -0.63 -3.34 3.61
CA THR A 55 -0.78 -2.58 2.37
C THR A 55 -0.56 -1.09 2.63
N TYR A 56 -0.25 -0.36 1.56
CA TYR A 56 -0.15 1.09 1.61
C TYR A 56 -0.58 1.67 0.25
N THR A 57 -0.80 2.98 0.21
CA THR A 57 -1.09 3.71 -1.02
C THR A 57 -0.12 4.88 -1.18
N ILE A 58 -0.11 5.50 -2.36
CA ILE A 58 0.76 6.66 -2.61
C ILE A 58 0.50 7.83 -1.66
N THR A 59 -0.71 7.91 -1.10
CA THR A 59 -1.08 8.98 -0.15
C THR A 59 -0.98 8.56 1.31
N SER A 60 -0.60 7.32 1.60
CA SER A 60 -0.39 6.88 2.97
C SER A 60 0.68 7.73 3.65
N LYS A 61 0.44 8.05 4.93
CA LYS A 61 1.46 8.75 5.73
C LYS A 61 2.68 7.85 5.86
N MET A 62 3.83 8.46 6.18
CA MET A 62 5.04 7.67 6.45
C MET A 62 4.72 6.53 7.42
N ILE A 63 5.11 5.32 7.04
CA ILE A 63 4.89 4.13 7.87
C ILE A 63 6.19 3.83 8.61
N LYS A 64 6.15 3.96 9.93
CA LYS A 64 7.28 3.60 10.78
C LYS A 64 7.20 2.11 11.07
N LEU A 65 8.22 1.35 10.68
CA LEU A 65 8.22 -0.09 10.82
C LEU A 65 8.49 -0.50 12.27
N ALA A 66 7.57 -1.26 12.86
CA ALA A 66 7.70 -1.76 14.23
C ALA A 66 8.48 -3.07 14.25
N ALA A 67 9.20 -3.32 15.36
CA ALA A 67 10.01 -4.51 15.49
C ALA A 67 9.15 -5.76 15.68
N PRO A 68 9.45 -6.85 14.95
CA PRO A 68 8.84 -8.15 15.20
C PRO A 68 9.52 -8.82 16.39
N THR A 69 9.04 -9.98 16.78
CA THR A 69 9.60 -10.73 17.90
C THR A 69 9.98 -12.15 17.49
N ARG A 70 11.04 -12.68 18.12
CA ARG A 70 11.43 -14.07 17.95
C ARG A 70 12.12 -14.52 19.25
N LYS A 71 11.57 -15.56 19.88
CA LYS A 71 12.10 -16.06 21.13
C LYS A 71 13.56 -16.50 20.98
N GLY A 72 14.42 -16.02 21.88
CA GLY A 72 15.84 -16.35 21.84
C GLY A 72 16.69 -15.55 20.87
N TYR A 73 16.09 -14.54 20.20
CA TYR A 73 16.77 -13.73 19.20
C TYR A 73 16.54 -12.24 19.43
N VAL A 74 17.49 -11.44 18.96
CA VAL A 74 17.41 -9.98 18.98
C VAL A 74 17.16 -9.50 17.56
N PHE A 75 16.16 -8.61 17.38
CA PHE A 75 15.85 -8.03 16.07
C PHE A 75 16.91 -6.99 15.69
N LYS A 76 17.49 -7.14 14.50
CA LYS A 76 18.55 -6.25 14.00
C LYS A 76 18.06 -5.25 12.95
N GLY A 77 16.83 -5.35 12.50
CA GLY A 77 16.27 -4.39 11.56
C GLY A 77 15.55 -5.04 10.39
N TRP A 78 14.80 -4.21 9.67
CA TRP A 78 14.16 -4.60 8.43
C TRP A 78 15.08 -4.27 7.26
N TYR A 79 15.12 -5.13 6.26
CA TYR A 79 15.96 -4.96 5.08
C TYR A 79 15.15 -5.19 3.81
N ARG A 80 15.51 -4.51 2.73
CA ARG A 80 14.82 -4.63 1.44
C ARG A 80 15.32 -5.81 0.60
N ASP A 81 16.43 -6.39 0.98
CA ASP A 81 17.05 -7.49 0.25
C ASP A 81 17.25 -8.72 1.13
N LYS A 82 17.29 -9.89 0.50
CA LYS A 82 17.47 -11.16 1.21
C LYS A 82 18.80 -11.24 1.96
N LYS A 83 19.82 -10.60 1.41
CA LYS A 83 21.16 -10.56 2.03
C LYS A 83 21.25 -9.61 3.22
N CYS A 84 20.17 -8.84 3.50
CA CYS A 84 20.13 -7.86 4.59
C CYS A 84 21.24 -6.83 4.50
N THR A 85 21.44 -6.26 3.31
CA THR A 85 22.43 -5.21 3.08
C THR A 85 21.81 -3.82 2.99
N ARG A 86 20.50 -3.73 2.68
CA ARG A 86 19.79 -2.44 2.52
C ARG A 86 18.79 -2.24 3.65
N LYS A 87 19.23 -1.64 4.74
CA LYS A 87 18.40 -1.41 5.91
C LYS A 87 17.30 -0.40 5.65
N VAL A 88 16.08 -0.68 6.15
CA VAL A 88 14.91 0.17 6.03
C VAL A 88 14.28 0.35 7.40
N THR A 89 14.02 1.59 7.79
CA THR A 89 13.37 1.89 9.07
C THR A 89 11.94 2.36 8.90
N SER A 90 11.58 2.85 7.70
CA SER A 90 10.24 3.37 7.43
C SER A 90 9.93 3.31 5.94
N ILE A 91 8.66 3.43 5.60
CA ILE A 91 8.19 3.57 4.23
C ILE A 91 7.75 5.02 4.06
N LYS A 92 8.43 5.76 3.18
CA LYS A 92 8.15 7.18 2.97
C LYS A 92 6.82 7.41 2.26
N LYS A 93 6.14 8.51 2.60
CA LYS A 93 4.95 8.95 1.88
C LYS A 93 5.32 9.14 0.40
N GLY A 94 4.43 8.70 -0.49
CA GLY A 94 4.67 8.78 -1.93
C GLY A 94 5.37 7.57 -2.53
N SER A 95 5.72 6.58 -1.72
CA SER A 95 6.32 5.33 -2.20
C SER A 95 5.31 4.57 -3.06
N THR A 96 5.81 3.84 -4.06
CA THR A 96 4.99 3.04 -4.97
C THR A 96 5.58 1.65 -5.14
N GLY A 97 4.73 0.71 -5.58
CA GLY A 97 5.12 -0.65 -5.88
C GLY A 97 5.08 -1.58 -4.68
N LYS A 98 5.19 -2.87 -4.95
CA LYS A 98 5.27 -3.90 -3.91
C LYS A 98 6.57 -3.77 -3.13
N ILE A 99 6.47 -3.92 -1.83
CA ILE A 99 7.64 -3.88 -0.95
C ILE A 99 7.78 -5.22 -0.25
N THR A 100 8.99 -5.79 -0.28
CA THR A 100 9.31 -6.99 0.47
C THR A 100 10.35 -6.61 1.52
N LEU A 101 10.07 -6.96 2.77
CA LEU A 101 10.94 -6.64 3.90
C LEU A 101 11.42 -7.93 4.54
N TYR A 102 12.71 -7.97 4.85
CA TYR A 102 13.36 -9.13 5.48
C TYR A 102 13.79 -8.77 6.89
N ALA A 103 13.38 -9.58 7.86
CA ALA A 103 13.80 -9.39 9.26
C ALA A 103 15.16 -10.03 9.46
N LYS A 104 16.09 -9.27 10.03
CA LYS A 104 17.41 -9.78 10.42
C LYS A 104 17.43 -10.04 11.91
N TRP A 105 17.95 -11.20 12.30
CA TRP A 105 18.01 -11.63 13.70
C TRP A 105 19.44 -11.98 14.10
N LYS A 106 19.72 -11.75 15.37
CA LYS A 106 20.97 -12.23 16.00
C LYS A 106 20.58 -13.09 17.19
N LYS A 107 21.18 -14.28 17.29
CA LYS A 107 20.96 -15.19 18.41
C LYS A 107 21.47 -14.54 19.70
N LYS A 108 20.68 -14.63 20.76
CA LYS A 108 21.08 -14.13 22.08
C LYS A 108 22.23 -14.93 22.68
#